data_a05a4c12735eec2fb80fd917aedca6a4
#
_entry.id   a05a4c12735eec2fb80fd917aedca6a4
#
_cell.length_a   1.000
_cell.length_b   1.000
_cell.length_c   1.000
_cell.angle_alpha   90.00
_cell.angle_beta   90.00
_cell.angle_gamma   90.00
#
_symmetry.space_group_name_H-M   'P 1'
#
loop_
_entity.id
_entity.type
_entity.pdbx_description
1 polymer ?
#
loop_
_entity_poly.entity_id
_entity_poly.type
_entity_poly.pdbx_seq_one_letter_code
_entity_poly.pdbx_strand_id
1 'polypeptide(L)'
;MEKRQILVFMDWFLPGYKAGGPIRSVANLVRALSEDFDFYIVTRNTDLSDDKPYREIEPNKWHLRYSAHIYYLSADNYSKDKIKTLIG
;
A
#
# COMPACT_ATOMS: atom_id res chain seq x y z
N MET A 1 -14.71 -14.07 -14.94
CA MET A 1 -14.48 -14.56 -13.58
C MET A 1 -13.99 -13.45 -12.67
N GLU A 2 -14.55 -13.40 -11.48
CA GLU A 2 -14.07 -12.44 -10.50
C GLU A 2 -12.68 -12.81 -10.01
N LYS A 3 -11.83 -11.81 -9.89
CA LYS A 3 -10.49 -12.00 -9.33
C LYS A 3 -10.59 -12.15 -7.82
N ARG A 4 -9.74 -12.99 -7.27
CA ARG A 4 -9.59 -13.07 -5.81
C ARG A 4 -8.89 -11.82 -5.31
N GLN A 5 -9.32 -11.35 -4.15
CA GLN A 5 -8.75 -10.17 -3.52
C GLN A 5 -7.68 -10.60 -2.51
N ILE A 6 -6.53 -9.94 -2.58
CA ILE A 6 -5.42 -10.17 -1.65
C ILE A 6 -5.13 -8.87 -0.94
N LEU A 7 -5.22 -8.88 0.39
CA LEU A 7 -4.95 -7.73 1.23
C LEU A 7 -3.55 -7.84 1.82
N VAL A 8 -2.75 -6.81 1.61
CA VAL A 8 -1.35 -6.76 2.08
C VAL A 8 -1.16 -5.55 2.98
N PHE A 9 -0.60 -5.78 4.15
CA PHE A 9 -0.19 -4.69 5.05
C PHE A 9 1.32 -4.60 5.06
N MET A 10 1.87 -3.44 4.73
CA MET A 10 3.31 -3.20 4.80
C MET A 10 3.56 -1.78 5.26
N ASP A 11 4.66 -1.61 6.01
CA ASP A 11 5.00 -0.28 6.52
C ASP A 11 5.32 0.69 5.40
N TRP A 12 6.03 0.25 4.38
CA TRP A 12 6.46 1.11 3.27
C TRP A 12 6.25 0.41 1.94
N PHE A 13 5.79 1.17 0.95
CA PHE A 13 5.58 0.69 -0.41
C PHE A 13 5.87 1.83 -1.40
N LEU A 14 5.82 1.52 -2.71
CA LEU A 14 6.03 2.53 -3.74
C LEU A 14 5.09 3.74 -3.55
N PRO A 15 5.51 4.98 -3.79
CA PRO A 15 6.75 5.38 -4.46
C PRO A 15 7.99 5.37 -3.57
N GLY A 16 7.87 4.99 -2.30
CA GLY A 16 9.02 4.86 -1.42
C GLY A 16 9.97 3.76 -1.90
N TYR A 17 11.24 3.89 -1.57
CA TYR A 17 12.25 2.93 -2.01
C TYR A 17 13.26 2.57 -0.93
N LYS A 18 13.32 3.35 0.15
CA LYS A 18 14.38 3.20 1.16
C LYS A 18 14.31 1.89 1.93
N ALA A 19 13.14 1.30 2.06
CA ALA A 19 13.00 0.01 2.72
C ALA A 19 13.51 -1.17 1.86
N GLY A 20 13.78 -0.95 0.58
CA GLY A 20 14.50 -1.88 -0.27
C GLY A 20 13.77 -3.14 -0.68
N GLY A 21 14.32 -4.29 -0.30
CA GLY A 21 13.89 -5.59 -0.77
C GLY A 21 12.40 -5.91 -0.66
N PRO A 22 11.75 -5.71 0.50
CA PRO A 22 10.32 -6.02 0.62
C PRO A 22 9.44 -5.25 -0.35
N ILE A 23 9.75 -3.98 -0.60
CA ILE A 23 9.00 -3.16 -1.56
C ILE A 23 9.12 -3.75 -2.96
N ARG A 24 10.35 -4.08 -3.36
CA ARG A 24 10.61 -4.64 -4.68
C ARG A 24 9.94 -6.00 -4.85
N SER A 25 10.02 -6.85 -3.84
CA SER A 25 9.43 -8.18 -3.88
C SER A 25 7.92 -8.13 -4.06
N VAL A 26 7.24 -7.28 -3.29
CA VAL A 26 5.79 -7.15 -3.40
C VAL A 26 5.40 -6.52 -4.73
N ALA A 27 6.12 -5.50 -5.18
CA ALA A 27 5.83 -4.85 -6.47
C ALA A 27 5.96 -5.85 -7.63
N ASN A 28 6.98 -6.70 -7.60
CA ASN A 28 7.17 -7.72 -8.63
C ASN A 28 6.08 -8.79 -8.59
N LEU A 29 5.69 -9.20 -7.37
CA LEU A 29 4.61 -10.18 -7.19
C LEU A 29 3.29 -9.63 -7.74
N VAL A 30 2.95 -8.39 -7.40
CA VAL A 30 1.73 -7.74 -7.89
C VAL A 30 1.73 -7.68 -9.42
N ARG A 31 2.85 -7.26 -10.00
CA ARG A 31 2.95 -7.16 -11.46
C ARG A 31 2.74 -8.52 -12.12
N ALA A 32 3.32 -9.57 -11.53
CA ALA A 32 3.23 -10.91 -12.10
C ALA A 32 1.83 -11.50 -12.02
N LEU A 33 1.07 -11.17 -10.96
CA LEU A 33 -0.19 -11.81 -10.66
C LEU A 33 -1.42 -10.91 -10.80
N SER A 34 -1.26 -9.68 -11.27
CA SER A 34 -2.37 -8.71 -11.31
C SER A 34 -3.48 -9.10 -12.27
N GLU A 35 -3.24 -9.99 -13.21
CA GLU A 35 -4.29 -10.50 -14.09
C GLU A 35 -5.22 -11.48 -13.38
N ASP A 36 -4.71 -12.19 -12.37
CA ASP A 36 -5.44 -13.23 -11.65
C ASP A 36 -5.97 -12.77 -10.30
N PHE A 37 -5.36 -11.74 -9.71
CA PHE A 37 -5.69 -11.28 -8.37
C PHE A 37 -5.81 -9.77 -8.32
N ASP A 38 -6.73 -9.27 -7.50
CA ASP A 38 -6.81 -7.85 -7.15
C ASP A 38 -6.05 -7.64 -5.85
N PHE A 39 -5.01 -6.84 -5.90
CA PHE A 39 -4.19 -6.54 -4.73
C PHE A 39 -4.65 -5.24 -4.08
N TYR A 40 -4.82 -5.30 -2.76
CA TYR A 40 -5.16 -4.16 -1.92
C TYR A 40 -4.04 -4.01 -0.89
N ILE A 41 -3.31 -2.91 -0.97
CA ILE A 41 -2.15 -2.68 -0.12
C ILE A 41 -2.42 -1.51 0.80
N VAL A 42 -2.23 -1.71 2.09
CA VAL A 42 -2.33 -0.65 3.10
C VAL A 42 -0.93 -0.35 3.60
N THR A 43 -0.49 0.88 3.48
CA THR A 43 0.87 1.28 3.79
C THR A 43 0.91 2.71 4.33
N ARG A 44 2.08 3.16 4.78
CA ARG A 44 2.26 4.54 5.25
C ARG A 44 2.37 5.50 4.07
N ASN A 45 2.06 6.75 4.30
CA ASN A 45 2.20 7.81 3.29
C ASN A 45 3.56 8.49 3.29
N THR A 46 4.56 7.84 3.90
CA THR A 46 5.95 8.33 3.95
C THR A 46 6.89 7.20 3.58
N ASP A 47 8.11 7.54 3.17
CA ASP A 47 9.18 6.56 2.99
C ASP A 47 9.88 6.27 4.33
N LEU A 48 10.69 5.22 4.37
CA LEU A 48 11.45 4.83 5.56
C LEU A 48 12.30 6.01 6.05
N SER A 49 12.18 6.32 7.33
CA SER A 49 12.93 7.39 7.98
C SER A 49 12.59 8.82 7.52
N ASP A 50 11.58 8.97 6.69
CA ASP A 50 11.14 10.30 6.26
C ASP A 50 9.98 10.79 7.13
N ASP A 51 10.00 12.10 7.44
CA ASP A 51 8.92 12.74 8.18
C ASP A 51 7.87 13.32 7.24
N LYS A 52 8.23 13.55 5.99
CA LYS A 52 7.37 14.23 5.03
C LYS A 52 6.55 13.24 4.23
N PRO A 53 5.23 13.44 4.15
CA PRO A 53 4.39 12.58 3.32
C PRO A 53 4.65 12.79 1.83
N TYR A 54 4.27 11.81 1.04
CA TYR A 54 4.35 11.92 -0.42
C TYR A 54 3.48 13.08 -0.90
N ARG A 55 4.05 13.99 -1.68
CA ARG A 55 3.39 15.24 -2.07
C ARG A 55 2.17 15.05 -2.96
N GLU A 56 2.24 14.10 -3.87
CA GLU A 56 1.23 13.96 -4.92
C GLU A 56 0.17 12.93 -4.59
N ILE A 57 0.23 12.36 -3.38
CA ILE A 57 -0.69 11.31 -2.97
C ILE A 57 -1.57 11.81 -1.84
N GLU A 58 -2.86 11.89 -2.09
CA GLU A 58 -3.82 12.21 -1.05
C GLU A 58 -3.94 11.03 -0.08
N PRO A 59 -3.68 11.23 1.23
CA PRO A 59 -3.72 10.13 2.19
C PRO A 59 -5.14 9.70 2.53
N ASN A 60 -5.23 8.53 3.14
CA ASN A 60 -6.47 8.01 3.73
C ASN A 60 -7.59 7.78 2.72
N LYS A 61 -7.20 7.38 1.51
CA LYS A 61 -8.15 6.88 0.52
C LYS A 61 -7.45 5.94 -0.46
N TRP A 62 -8.24 5.14 -1.19
CA TRP A 62 -7.70 4.18 -2.14
C TRP A 62 -7.24 4.85 -3.43
N HIS A 63 -6.07 4.43 -3.92
CA HIS A 63 -5.51 4.85 -5.19
C HIS A 63 -5.17 3.63 -6.03
N LEU A 64 -5.48 3.66 -7.30
CA LEU A 64 -5.04 2.61 -8.22
C LEU A 64 -3.70 3.01 -8.82
N ARG A 65 -2.64 2.35 -8.38
CA ARG A 65 -1.26 2.59 -8.82
C ARG A 65 -0.50 1.28 -8.82
N TYR A 66 0.49 1.19 -9.68
CA TYR A 66 1.41 0.03 -9.71
C TYR A 66 0.67 -1.31 -9.81
N SER A 67 -0.44 -1.32 -10.54
CA SER A 67 -1.30 -2.49 -10.72
C SER A 67 -1.96 -3.01 -9.44
N ALA A 68 -2.10 -2.14 -8.42
CA ALA A 68 -2.73 -2.48 -7.15
C ALA A 68 -3.59 -1.32 -6.64
N HIS A 69 -4.49 -1.63 -5.74
CA HIS A 69 -5.23 -0.62 -4.99
C HIS A 69 -4.45 -0.33 -3.72
N ILE A 70 -4.05 0.92 -3.51
CA ILE A 70 -3.17 1.28 -2.40
C ILE A 70 -3.82 2.34 -1.54
N TYR A 71 -3.82 2.09 -0.23
CA TYR A 71 -4.32 3.02 0.77
C TYR A 71 -3.13 3.54 1.57
N TYR A 72 -2.82 4.81 1.38
CA TYR A 72 -1.70 5.45 2.07
C TYR A 72 -2.22 6.09 3.36
N LEU A 73 -1.88 5.49 4.49
CA LEU A 73 -2.28 5.97 5.79
C LEU A 73 -1.39 7.12 6.26
N SER A 74 -2.00 8.22 6.70
CA SER A 74 -1.25 9.27 7.38
C SER A 74 -0.78 8.77 8.74
N ALA A 75 0.23 9.44 9.32
CA ALA A 75 0.75 9.05 10.63
C ALA A 75 -0.34 9.01 11.70
N ASP A 76 -1.29 9.94 11.64
CA ASP A 76 -2.39 10.01 12.60
C ASP A 76 -3.33 8.82 12.52
N ASN A 77 -3.45 8.21 11.35
CA ASN A 77 -4.38 7.10 11.12
C ASN A 77 -3.70 5.73 11.10
N TYR A 78 -2.38 5.67 11.29
CA TYR A 78 -1.66 4.41 11.30
C TYR A 78 -1.74 3.77 12.69
N SER A 79 -2.85 3.07 12.93
CA SER A 79 -3.09 2.36 14.18
C SER A 79 -3.88 1.10 13.90
N LYS A 80 -3.82 0.15 14.83
CA LYS A 80 -4.57 -1.11 14.70
C LYS A 80 -6.08 -0.87 14.57
N ASP A 81 -6.60 0.06 15.34
CA ASP A 81 -8.04 0.34 15.34
C ASP A 81 -8.49 0.93 14.01
N LYS A 82 -7.72 1.87 13.48
CA LYS A 82 -8.03 2.46 12.18
C LYS A 82 -7.92 1.45 11.05
N ILE A 83 -6.93 0.58 11.10
CA ILE A 83 -6.77 -0.48 10.11
C ILE A 83 -7.92 -1.47 10.17
N LYS A 84 -8.35 -1.85 11.38
CA LYS A 84 -9.51 -2.72 11.55
C LYS A 84 -10.78 -2.10 10.98
N THR A 85 -10.98 -0.81 11.20
CA THR A 85 -12.13 -0.10 10.66
C THR A 85 -12.11 -0.13 9.13
N LEU A 86 -10.93 0.00 8.54
CA LEU A 86 -10.75 -0.01 7.09
C LEU A 86 -11.15 -1.34 6.45
N ILE A 87 -10.86 -2.45 7.10
CA ILE A 87 -11.09 -3.79 6.55
C ILE A 87 -12.34 -4.47 7.13
N GLY A 88 -12.85 -3.94 8.22
CA GLY A 88 -14.01 -4.48 8.87
C GLY A 88 -15.31 -3.92 8.34
#